data_3d8043857d9f5749b8a8cd8eba8fe8e4
#
_entry.id   3d8043857d9f5749b8a8cd8eba8fe8e4
#
_cell.length_a   1.000
_cell.length_b   1.000
_cell.length_c   1.000
_cell.angle_alpha   90.00
_cell.angle_beta   90.00
_cell.angle_gamma   90.00
#
_symmetry.space_group_name_H-M   'P 1'
#
loop_
_entity.id
_entity.type
_entity.pdbx_description
1 polymer ?
#
loop_
_entity_poly.entity_id
_entity_poly.type
_entity_poly.pdbx_seq_one_letter_code
_entity_poly.pdbx_strand_id
1 'polypeptide(L)'
;KSKTSLQMFQCLSISFKGRGELKSLSQWEIADQPRRILGDDLILAMYANELILRLLPENDEYSQTFSSYWTFLSSLNDLDSNEKEFALRNFENQMLEDLGYGLDFGFDINSEPINEDLHYEFNEHQGFSINSNGTVQGKTLLNLSKHETITNKIELSFLKKMNRKRLKSLLGDKPLKSKELFFVK
;
A
#
# COMPACT_ATOMS: atom_id res chain seq x y z
N LYS A 1 20.36 32.76 -5.82
CA LYS A 1 19.29 31.85 -5.34
C LYS A 1 19.25 30.68 -6.30
N SER A 2 19.78 29.51 -5.90
CA SER A 2 19.63 28.28 -6.64
C SER A 2 18.15 27.99 -6.75
N LYS A 3 17.60 27.91 -7.98
CA LYS A 3 16.26 27.36 -8.21
C LYS A 3 16.37 25.86 -7.98
N THR A 4 16.18 25.43 -6.76
CA THR A 4 16.05 24.01 -6.45
C THR A 4 14.76 23.54 -7.11
N SER A 5 14.86 22.78 -8.20
CA SER A 5 13.69 22.22 -8.87
C SER A 5 13.10 21.13 -7.97
N LEU A 6 11.81 21.21 -7.69
CA LEU A 6 11.08 20.15 -7.05
C LEU A 6 11.12 18.89 -7.94
N GLN A 7 11.39 17.75 -7.32
CA GLN A 7 11.43 16.47 -8.00
C GLN A 7 10.31 15.56 -7.49
N MET A 8 9.87 14.63 -8.33
CA MET A 8 8.93 13.60 -7.92
C MET A 8 9.55 12.75 -6.80
N PHE A 9 8.70 12.26 -5.91
CA PHE A 9 9.08 11.40 -4.76
C PHE A 9 10.08 12.04 -3.79
N GLN A 10 10.14 13.36 -3.77
CA GLN A 10 10.95 14.13 -2.83
C GLN A 10 10.12 14.48 -1.60
N CYS A 11 10.63 14.18 -0.39
CA CYS A 11 10.00 14.61 0.83
C CYS A 11 10.20 16.09 1.07
N LEU A 12 9.12 16.78 1.36
CA LEU A 12 9.10 18.21 1.64
C LEU A 12 8.44 18.48 2.99
N SER A 13 9.02 19.37 3.75
CA SER A 13 8.32 20.05 4.84
C SER A 13 7.65 21.29 4.25
N ILE A 14 6.33 21.38 4.37
CA ILE A 14 5.55 22.48 3.79
C ILE A 14 4.76 23.22 4.86
N SER A 15 4.64 24.54 4.68
CA SER A 15 3.72 25.37 5.45
C SER A 15 2.74 26.05 4.50
N PHE A 16 1.48 26.05 4.88
CA PHE A 16 0.43 26.68 4.10
C PHE A 16 -0.48 27.55 4.96
N LYS A 17 -1.13 28.52 4.33
CA LYS A 17 -2.05 29.45 4.98
C LYS A 17 -3.36 29.52 4.18
N GLY A 18 -4.45 29.85 4.87
CA GLY A 18 -5.78 30.02 4.26
C GLY A 18 -6.86 29.29 5.05
N ARG A 19 -8.07 29.84 5.04
CA ARG A 19 -9.25 29.27 5.73
C ARG A 19 -10.19 28.51 4.80
N GLY A 20 -10.03 28.65 3.49
CA GLY A 20 -10.85 27.98 2.47
C GLY A 20 -10.27 26.65 2.01
N GLU A 21 -10.92 26.05 1.02
CA GLU A 21 -10.45 24.81 0.34
C GLU A 21 -9.10 25.04 -0.33
N LEU A 22 -8.91 26.18 -0.98
CA LEU A 22 -7.64 26.56 -1.58
C LEU A 22 -6.70 27.09 -0.50
N LYS A 23 -5.61 26.39 -0.27
CA LYS A 23 -4.51 26.80 0.61
C LYS A 23 -3.42 27.46 -0.20
N SER A 24 -2.82 28.52 0.37
CA SER A 24 -1.62 29.15 -0.21
C SER A 24 -0.37 28.57 0.43
N LEU A 25 0.50 27.98 -0.37
CA LEU A 25 1.82 27.52 0.07
C LEU A 25 2.64 28.74 0.51
N SER A 26 3.01 28.80 1.77
CA SER A 26 3.77 29.94 2.35
C SER A 26 5.26 29.66 2.42
N GLN A 27 5.63 28.43 2.69
CA GLN A 27 7.01 28.00 2.83
C GLN A 27 7.15 26.52 2.49
N TRP A 28 8.29 26.12 1.96
CA TRP A 28 8.65 24.73 1.77
C TRP A 28 10.16 24.53 1.91
N GLU A 29 10.55 23.38 2.42
CA GLU A 29 11.93 22.96 2.60
C GLU A 29 12.07 21.50 2.19
N ILE A 30 13.22 21.14 1.65
CA ILE A 30 13.54 19.75 1.32
C ILE A 30 13.84 19.04 2.64
N ALA A 31 13.05 18.01 2.96
CA ALA A 31 13.19 17.23 4.19
C ALA A 31 14.12 16.01 4.01
N ASP A 32 14.36 15.58 2.76
CA ASP A 32 15.21 14.43 2.47
C ASP A 32 15.81 14.50 1.05
N GLN A 33 16.83 13.68 0.80
CA GLN A 33 17.47 13.59 -0.51
C GLN A 33 16.50 13.09 -1.60
N PRO A 34 16.58 13.63 -2.83
CA PRO A 34 15.74 13.17 -3.94
C PRO A 34 16.03 11.69 -4.25
N ARG A 35 14.98 10.91 -4.45
CA ARG A 35 15.08 9.52 -4.87
C ARG A 35 15.08 9.42 -6.39
N ARG A 36 16.07 8.73 -6.91
CA ARG A 36 16.10 8.39 -8.34
C ARG A 36 15.42 7.03 -8.54
N ILE A 37 14.12 7.06 -8.79
CA ILE A 37 13.31 5.88 -9.08
C ILE A 37 13.14 5.79 -10.59
N LEU A 38 13.48 4.66 -11.20
CA LEU A 38 13.50 4.47 -12.65
C LEU A 38 12.91 3.10 -13.04
N GLY A 39 12.58 2.95 -14.33
CA GLY A 39 12.13 1.66 -14.88
C GLY A 39 10.86 1.14 -14.22
N ASP A 40 10.84 -0.16 -13.91
CA ASP A 40 9.68 -0.82 -13.32
C ASP A 40 9.36 -0.28 -11.91
N ASP A 41 10.37 0.15 -11.15
CA ASP A 41 10.19 0.78 -9.84
C ASP A 41 9.43 2.12 -9.93
N LEU A 42 9.66 2.88 -11.00
CA LEU A 42 8.89 4.10 -11.25
C LEU A 42 7.40 3.80 -11.44
N ILE A 43 7.08 2.70 -12.13
CA ILE A 43 5.69 2.29 -12.34
C ILE A 43 5.04 1.91 -11.02
N LEU A 44 5.74 1.19 -10.13
CA LEU A 44 5.25 0.85 -8.80
C LEU A 44 5.02 2.10 -7.95
N ALA A 45 5.93 3.06 -7.99
CA ALA A 45 5.81 4.32 -7.27
C ALA A 45 4.65 5.19 -7.80
N MET A 46 4.44 5.25 -9.13
CA MET A 46 3.32 5.94 -9.75
C MET A 46 1.97 5.27 -9.41
N TYR A 47 1.94 3.95 -9.32
CA TYR A 47 0.77 3.22 -8.86
C TYR A 47 0.42 3.58 -7.41
N ALA A 48 1.39 3.61 -6.50
CA ALA A 48 1.16 4.01 -5.11
C ALA A 48 0.64 5.47 -5.03
N ASN A 49 1.21 6.40 -5.80
CA ASN A 49 0.71 7.77 -5.90
C ASN A 49 -0.74 7.83 -6.37
N GLU A 50 -1.10 7.04 -7.38
CA GLU A 50 -2.48 7.03 -7.90
C GLU A 50 -3.46 6.50 -6.86
N LEU A 51 -3.08 5.48 -6.07
CA LEU A 51 -3.92 5.00 -4.96
C LEU A 51 -4.16 6.10 -3.93
N ILE A 52 -3.10 6.79 -3.49
CA ILE A 52 -3.20 7.91 -2.53
C ILE A 52 -4.16 8.97 -3.06
N LEU A 53 -3.94 9.45 -4.29
CA LEU A 53 -4.75 10.51 -4.90
C LEU A 53 -6.22 10.15 -5.08
N ARG A 54 -6.54 8.88 -5.22
CA ARG A 54 -7.92 8.43 -5.51
C ARG A 54 -8.68 7.99 -4.28
N LEU A 55 -7.99 7.53 -3.24
CA LEU A 55 -8.63 6.88 -2.11
C LEU A 55 -8.55 7.71 -0.82
N LEU A 56 -7.50 8.50 -0.62
CA LEU A 56 -7.39 9.30 0.61
C LEU A 56 -8.19 10.60 0.48
N PRO A 57 -9.15 10.86 1.39
CA PRO A 57 -9.81 12.15 1.52
C PRO A 57 -8.82 13.30 1.75
N GLU A 58 -9.13 14.45 1.17
CA GLU A 58 -8.37 15.67 1.43
C GLU A 58 -8.63 16.22 2.84
N ASN A 59 -7.61 16.83 3.42
CA ASN A 59 -7.63 17.48 4.74
C ASN A 59 -7.76 16.54 5.94
N ASP A 60 -7.63 15.24 5.75
CA ASP A 60 -7.52 14.26 6.83
C ASP A 60 -6.06 13.88 7.09
N GLU A 61 -5.77 13.39 8.28
CA GLU A 61 -4.44 12.96 8.67
C GLU A 61 -4.26 11.45 8.44
N TYR A 62 -3.25 11.09 7.63
CA TYR A 62 -2.88 9.71 7.30
C TYR A 62 -1.40 9.46 7.60
N SER A 63 -0.98 9.67 8.84
CA SER A 63 0.43 9.59 9.24
C SER A 63 1.03 8.18 9.06
N GLN A 64 0.26 7.12 9.33
CA GLN A 64 0.71 5.73 9.14
C GLN A 64 0.83 5.38 7.66
N THR A 65 -0.17 5.73 6.84
CA THR A 65 -0.08 5.58 5.38
C THR A 65 1.12 6.35 4.81
N PHE A 66 1.37 7.59 5.28
CA PHE A 66 2.53 8.37 4.86
C PHE A 66 3.85 7.67 5.22
N SER A 67 3.98 7.17 6.44
CA SER A 67 5.17 6.44 6.89
C SER A 67 5.41 5.17 6.07
N SER A 68 4.35 4.39 5.82
CA SER A 68 4.41 3.18 5.01
C SER A 68 4.76 3.47 3.54
N TYR A 69 4.16 4.50 2.95
CA TYR A 69 4.49 4.99 1.61
C TYR A 69 5.96 5.41 1.50
N TRP A 70 6.45 6.16 2.50
CA TRP A 70 7.83 6.61 2.56
C TRP A 70 8.82 5.45 2.65
N THR A 71 8.53 4.48 3.50
CA THR A 71 9.31 3.24 3.64
C THR A 71 9.34 2.47 2.33
N PHE A 72 8.19 2.28 1.69
CA PHE A 72 8.08 1.63 0.38
C PHE A 72 8.95 2.32 -0.66
N LEU A 73 8.83 3.63 -0.86
CA LEU A 73 9.65 4.38 -1.83
C LEU A 73 11.15 4.30 -1.53
N SER A 74 11.51 4.33 -0.23
CA SER A 74 12.92 4.34 0.20
C SER A 74 13.61 3.00 -0.07
N SER A 75 12.86 1.90 0.00
CA SER A 75 13.38 0.54 -0.15
C SER A 75 13.46 0.06 -1.60
N LEU A 76 12.79 0.73 -2.56
CA LEU A 76 12.66 0.22 -3.95
C LEU A 76 13.98 -0.08 -4.64
N ASN A 77 15.04 0.68 -4.38
CA ASN A 77 16.34 0.44 -5.04
C ASN A 77 17.13 -0.73 -4.45
N ASP A 78 16.79 -1.15 -3.22
CA ASP A 78 17.58 -2.11 -2.43
C ASP A 78 16.95 -3.51 -2.38
N LEU A 79 15.65 -3.62 -2.70
CA LEU A 79 14.88 -4.85 -2.62
C LEU A 79 14.90 -5.65 -3.93
N ASP A 80 14.80 -6.96 -3.81
CA ASP A 80 14.52 -7.83 -4.95
C ASP A 80 13.04 -7.75 -5.41
N SER A 81 12.69 -8.44 -6.49
CA SER A 81 11.35 -8.37 -7.08
C SER A 81 10.24 -8.86 -6.13
N ASN A 82 10.48 -9.91 -5.33
CA ASN A 82 9.50 -10.46 -4.40
C ASN A 82 9.35 -9.55 -3.18
N GLU A 83 10.44 -9.02 -2.68
CA GLU A 83 10.47 -8.06 -1.58
C GLU A 83 9.76 -6.75 -1.95
N LYS A 84 9.96 -6.24 -3.19
CA LYS A 84 9.22 -5.09 -3.73
C LYS A 84 7.72 -5.35 -3.80
N GLU A 85 7.32 -6.54 -4.28
CA GLU A 85 5.91 -6.93 -4.31
C GLU A 85 5.33 -6.94 -2.90
N PHE A 86 6.04 -7.51 -1.93
CA PHE A 86 5.61 -7.54 -0.53
C PHE A 86 5.52 -6.13 0.08
N ALA A 87 6.54 -5.30 -0.12
CA ALA A 87 6.56 -3.92 0.36
C ALA A 87 5.36 -3.10 -0.18
N LEU A 88 5.03 -3.30 -1.47
CA LEU A 88 3.85 -2.69 -2.06
C LEU A 88 2.54 -3.20 -1.41
N ARG A 89 2.43 -4.52 -1.13
CA ARG A 89 1.24 -5.07 -0.46
C ARG A 89 1.10 -4.54 0.96
N ASN A 90 2.19 -4.34 1.68
CA ASN A 90 2.19 -3.74 3.02
C ASN A 90 1.71 -2.29 2.99
N PHE A 91 2.19 -1.50 2.04
CA PHE A 91 1.69 -0.14 1.83
C PHE A 91 0.17 -0.13 1.55
N GLU A 92 -0.30 -1.00 0.66
CA GLU A 92 -1.74 -1.12 0.37
C GLU A 92 -2.56 -1.52 1.61
N ASN A 93 -2.06 -2.48 2.41
CA ASN A 93 -2.73 -2.91 3.63
C ASN A 93 -2.81 -1.78 4.65
N GLN A 94 -1.72 -1.04 4.87
CA GLN A 94 -1.71 0.09 5.79
C GLN A 94 -2.68 1.19 5.36
N MET A 95 -2.72 1.51 4.07
CA MET A 95 -3.67 2.48 3.53
C MET A 95 -5.13 2.01 3.72
N LEU A 96 -5.41 0.73 3.47
CA LEU A 96 -6.74 0.15 3.69
C LEU A 96 -7.13 0.16 5.17
N GLU A 97 -6.18 -0.06 6.08
CA GLU A 97 -6.40 0.02 7.53
C GLU A 97 -6.76 1.43 7.95
N ASP A 98 -5.99 2.44 7.54
CA ASP A 98 -6.25 3.85 7.85
C ASP A 98 -7.59 4.34 7.27
N LEU A 99 -8.05 3.74 6.16
CA LEU A 99 -9.38 3.98 5.58
C LEU A 99 -10.53 3.22 6.28
N GLY A 100 -10.23 2.43 7.31
CA GLY A 100 -11.24 1.65 8.05
C GLY A 100 -11.58 0.29 7.42
N TYR A 101 -10.79 -0.17 6.44
CA TYR A 101 -10.92 -1.47 5.80
C TYR A 101 -9.81 -2.44 6.22
N GLY A 102 -9.26 -2.29 7.42
CA GLY A 102 -8.27 -3.20 7.98
C GLY A 102 -8.75 -4.66 8.02
N LEU A 103 -7.81 -5.60 7.98
CA LEU A 103 -8.08 -7.02 8.17
C LEU A 103 -7.33 -7.50 9.41
N ASP A 104 -8.01 -8.28 10.23
CA ASP A 104 -7.36 -9.03 11.28
C ASP A 104 -6.80 -10.34 10.69
N PHE A 105 -5.48 -10.46 10.70
CA PHE A 105 -4.79 -11.67 10.25
C PHE A 105 -4.57 -12.68 11.37
N GLY A 106 -4.92 -12.35 12.60
CA GLY A 106 -4.76 -13.22 13.77
C GLY A 106 -6.03 -14.01 14.14
N PHE A 107 -7.18 -13.57 13.63
CA PHE A 107 -8.48 -14.16 13.97
C PHE A 107 -9.33 -14.41 12.72
N ASP A 108 -10.19 -15.42 12.81
CA ASP A 108 -11.17 -15.74 11.76
C ASP A 108 -12.48 -14.95 11.93
N ILE A 109 -13.43 -15.15 11.01
CA ILE A 109 -14.75 -14.48 11.03
C ILE A 109 -15.58 -14.77 12.30
N ASN A 110 -15.26 -15.83 13.06
CA ASN A 110 -15.91 -16.21 14.31
C ASN A 110 -15.14 -15.67 15.53
N SER A 111 -14.12 -14.85 15.33
CA SER A 111 -13.18 -14.39 16.36
C SER A 111 -12.37 -15.51 17.01
N GLU A 112 -12.20 -16.64 16.32
CA GLU A 112 -11.34 -17.73 16.75
C GLU A 112 -9.90 -17.45 16.25
N PRO A 113 -8.88 -17.73 17.07
CA PRO A 113 -7.49 -17.55 16.65
C PRO A 113 -7.17 -18.39 15.41
N ILE A 114 -6.43 -17.80 14.47
CA ILE A 114 -5.96 -18.51 13.28
C ILE A 114 -5.05 -19.67 13.69
N ASN A 115 -5.34 -20.87 13.17
CA ASN A 115 -4.53 -22.06 13.34
C ASN A 115 -3.57 -22.21 12.16
N GLU A 116 -2.28 -22.32 12.41
CA GLU A 116 -1.23 -22.38 11.38
C GLU A 116 -1.36 -23.54 10.40
N ASP A 117 -1.93 -24.68 10.84
CA ASP A 117 -2.06 -25.90 10.07
C ASP A 117 -3.30 -25.95 9.18
N LEU A 118 -4.25 -25.02 9.39
CA LEU A 118 -5.51 -25.00 8.65
C LEU A 118 -5.40 -24.11 7.42
N HIS A 119 -6.30 -24.35 6.47
CA HIS A 119 -6.48 -23.53 5.29
C HIS A 119 -7.70 -22.61 5.45
N TYR A 120 -7.60 -21.43 4.86
CA TYR A 120 -8.60 -20.36 4.96
C TYR A 120 -8.97 -19.82 3.59
N GLU A 121 -10.22 -19.40 3.47
CA GLU A 121 -10.75 -18.63 2.34
C GLU A 121 -10.93 -17.18 2.76
N PHE A 122 -10.57 -16.26 1.87
CA PHE A 122 -10.74 -14.83 2.09
C PHE A 122 -12.12 -14.35 1.63
N ASN A 123 -12.90 -13.77 2.54
CA ASN A 123 -14.17 -13.10 2.30
C ASN A 123 -14.00 -11.60 2.46
N GLU A 124 -14.30 -10.83 1.41
CA GLU A 124 -13.99 -9.40 1.30
C GLU A 124 -14.53 -8.54 2.46
N HIS A 125 -15.73 -8.88 2.96
CA HIS A 125 -16.42 -8.10 4.00
C HIS A 125 -16.34 -8.72 5.40
N GLN A 126 -15.82 -9.92 5.54
CA GLN A 126 -15.85 -10.67 6.79
C GLN A 126 -14.45 -11.09 7.28
N GLY A 127 -13.46 -11.14 6.41
CA GLY A 127 -12.13 -11.63 6.75
C GLY A 127 -11.91 -13.09 6.33
N PHE A 128 -11.39 -13.92 7.21
CA PHE A 128 -10.95 -15.29 6.90
C PHE A 128 -11.87 -16.33 7.53
N SER A 129 -12.28 -17.33 6.76
CA SER A 129 -13.03 -18.48 7.25
C SER A 129 -12.29 -19.78 6.96
N ILE A 130 -12.42 -20.76 7.88
CA ILE A 130 -11.82 -22.09 7.71
C ILE A 130 -12.45 -22.76 6.48
N ASN A 131 -11.58 -23.23 5.58
CA ASN A 131 -11.97 -23.98 4.39
C ASN A 131 -10.83 -24.92 4.00
N SER A 132 -11.08 -26.23 3.98
CA SER A 132 -10.06 -27.23 3.61
C SER A 132 -9.51 -27.06 2.19
N ASN A 133 -10.27 -26.42 1.29
CA ASN A 133 -9.87 -26.03 -0.07
C ASN A 133 -9.49 -24.54 -0.17
N GLY A 134 -9.31 -23.88 0.96
CA GLY A 134 -8.97 -22.46 1.04
C GLY A 134 -7.62 -22.14 0.38
N THR A 135 -7.49 -20.94 -0.11
CA THR A 135 -6.36 -20.50 -0.93
C THR A 135 -5.16 -20.03 -0.13
N VAL A 136 -5.29 -19.88 1.20
CA VAL A 136 -4.22 -19.44 2.09
C VAL A 136 -4.09 -20.34 3.31
N GLN A 137 -2.87 -20.64 3.69
CA GLN A 137 -2.57 -21.39 4.91
C GLN A 137 -2.55 -20.43 6.11
N GLY A 138 -3.00 -20.89 7.28
CA GLY A 138 -3.03 -20.09 8.50
C GLY A 138 -1.66 -19.57 8.90
N LYS A 139 -0.60 -20.35 8.69
CA LYS A 139 0.78 -19.89 8.89
C LYS A 139 1.09 -18.59 8.14
N THR A 140 0.65 -18.44 6.89
CA THR A 140 0.83 -17.20 6.12
C THR A 140 0.09 -16.03 6.75
N LEU A 141 -1.14 -16.25 7.24
CA LEU A 141 -1.91 -15.22 7.93
C LEU A 141 -1.23 -14.79 9.25
N LEU A 142 -0.72 -15.75 10.02
CA LEU A 142 0.02 -15.46 11.26
C LEU A 142 1.34 -14.70 11.00
N ASN A 143 2.04 -15.01 9.91
CA ASN A 143 3.22 -14.24 9.51
C ASN A 143 2.85 -12.78 9.19
N LEU A 144 1.72 -12.57 8.50
CA LEU A 144 1.20 -11.21 8.23
C LEU A 144 0.81 -10.47 9.51
N SER A 145 0.17 -11.14 10.47
CA SER A 145 -0.20 -10.53 11.75
C SER A 145 1.01 -10.09 12.56
N LYS A 146 2.16 -10.73 12.37
CA LYS A 146 3.44 -10.40 13.00
C LYS A 146 4.31 -9.44 12.17
N HIS A 147 3.81 -8.97 11.04
CA HIS A 147 4.56 -8.15 10.08
C HIS A 147 5.84 -8.83 9.55
N GLU A 148 5.86 -10.17 9.49
CA GLU A 148 6.97 -10.92 8.93
C GLU A 148 6.99 -10.82 7.41
N THR A 149 8.19 -10.72 6.83
CA THR A 149 8.35 -10.59 5.38
C THR A 149 7.99 -11.88 4.67
N ILE A 150 7.13 -11.75 3.66
CA ILE A 150 6.74 -12.85 2.78
C ILE A 150 7.42 -12.70 1.43
N THR A 151 8.18 -13.73 1.02
CA THR A 151 8.87 -13.77 -0.28
C THR A 151 8.42 -14.93 -1.16
N ASN A 152 7.59 -15.83 -0.63
CA ASN A 152 7.04 -16.95 -1.38
C ASN A 152 6.05 -16.45 -2.45
N LYS A 153 6.26 -16.85 -3.71
CA LYS A 153 5.46 -16.40 -4.86
C LYS A 153 3.97 -16.75 -4.76
N ILE A 154 3.63 -17.90 -4.16
CA ILE A 154 2.23 -18.33 -4.01
C ILE A 154 1.53 -17.41 -3.01
N GLU A 155 2.16 -17.15 -1.86
CA GLU A 155 1.65 -16.27 -0.82
C GLU A 155 1.56 -14.82 -1.31
N LEU A 156 2.56 -14.32 -2.03
CA LEU A 156 2.52 -13.00 -2.67
C LEU A 156 1.38 -12.89 -3.70
N SER A 157 1.14 -13.96 -4.48
CA SER A 157 0.02 -13.99 -5.43
C SER A 157 -1.33 -13.93 -4.71
N PHE A 158 -1.47 -14.61 -3.57
CA PHE A 158 -2.65 -14.52 -2.72
C PHE A 158 -2.84 -13.08 -2.21
N LEU A 159 -1.83 -12.47 -1.60
CA LEU A 159 -1.88 -11.08 -1.11
C LEU A 159 -2.28 -10.10 -2.20
N LYS A 160 -1.68 -10.24 -3.37
CA LYS A 160 -2.01 -9.42 -4.54
C LYS A 160 -3.46 -9.53 -4.95
N LYS A 161 -4.00 -10.76 -5.01
CA LYS A 161 -5.41 -10.99 -5.36
C LYS A 161 -6.34 -10.42 -4.31
N MET A 162 -6.04 -10.65 -3.04
CA MET A 162 -6.80 -10.15 -1.89
C MET A 162 -6.87 -8.62 -1.91
N ASN A 163 -5.72 -7.93 -1.98
CA ASN A 163 -5.67 -6.48 -1.99
C ASN A 163 -6.33 -5.89 -3.24
N ARG A 164 -6.14 -6.49 -4.42
CA ARG A 164 -6.83 -6.06 -5.64
C ARG A 164 -8.34 -6.12 -5.52
N LYS A 165 -8.88 -7.16 -4.87
CA LYS A 165 -10.32 -7.30 -4.64
C LYS A 165 -10.83 -6.17 -3.75
N ARG A 166 -10.15 -5.90 -2.63
CA ARG A 166 -10.50 -4.84 -1.67
C ARG A 166 -10.39 -3.45 -2.29
N LEU A 167 -9.29 -3.18 -3.00
CA LEU A 167 -9.08 -1.90 -3.68
C LEU A 167 -10.08 -1.66 -4.81
N LYS A 168 -10.51 -2.72 -5.52
CA LYS A 168 -11.48 -2.59 -6.60
C LYS A 168 -12.81 -2.07 -6.11
N SER A 169 -13.29 -2.52 -4.95
CA SER A 169 -14.56 -2.05 -4.36
C SER A 169 -14.52 -0.55 -4.03
N LEU A 170 -13.34 -0.04 -3.62
CA LEU A 170 -13.14 1.38 -3.29
C LEU A 170 -12.91 2.26 -4.52
N LEU A 171 -12.17 1.76 -5.51
CA LEU A 171 -11.81 2.50 -6.72
C LEU A 171 -12.98 2.64 -7.70
N GLY A 172 -14.00 1.78 -7.60
CA GLY A 172 -15.11 1.72 -8.53
C GLY A 172 -14.68 1.31 -9.94
N ASP A 173 -15.46 1.72 -10.97
CA ASP A 173 -15.27 1.29 -12.35
C ASP A 173 -14.16 2.02 -13.11
N LYS A 174 -13.59 3.08 -12.55
CA LYS A 174 -12.51 3.83 -13.21
C LYS A 174 -11.20 3.05 -13.11
N PRO A 175 -10.60 2.61 -14.24
CA PRO A 175 -9.33 1.90 -14.22
C PRO A 175 -8.20 2.79 -13.69
N LEU A 176 -7.19 2.16 -13.12
CA LEU A 176 -5.96 2.85 -12.73
C LEU A 176 -5.12 3.13 -13.97
N LYS A 177 -4.75 4.39 -14.19
CA LYS A 177 -3.93 4.82 -15.32
C LYS A 177 -2.50 4.28 -15.24
N SER A 178 -1.96 4.15 -14.04
CA SER A 178 -0.64 3.55 -13.80
C SER A 178 -0.53 2.12 -14.32
N LYS A 179 -1.64 1.37 -14.42
CA LYS A 179 -1.63 0.03 -15.03
C LYS A 179 -1.28 0.04 -16.50
N GLU A 180 -1.61 1.09 -17.23
CA GLU A 180 -1.30 1.23 -18.66
C GLU A 180 0.23 1.30 -18.88
N LEU A 181 0.98 1.84 -17.91
CA LEU A 181 2.43 1.95 -17.98
C LEU A 181 3.14 0.58 -17.99
N PHE A 182 2.52 -0.47 -17.44
CA PHE A 182 3.06 -1.84 -17.48
C PHE A 182 3.00 -2.46 -18.89
N PHE A 183 2.18 -1.92 -19.79
CA PHE A 183 1.98 -2.44 -21.13
C PHE A 183 2.75 -1.66 -22.22
N VAL A 184 3.35 -0.53 -21.85
CA VAL A 184 4.20 0.29 -22.73
C VAL A 184 5.64 -0.23 -22.63
N LYS A 185 5.90 -1.45 -23.17
CA LYS A 185 7.24 -1.98 -23.35
C LYS A 185 7.52 -2.19 -24.82
#